data_0442cfe65f69de1891835094fc50c6bd
#
_entry.id   0442cfe65f69de1891835094fc50c6bd
#
_cell.length_a   1.000
_cell.length_b   1.000
_cell.length_c   1.000
_cell.angle_alpha   90.00
_cell.angle_beta   90.00
_cell.angle_gamma   90.00
#
_symmetry.space_group_name_H-M   'P 1'
#
loop_
_entity.id
_entity.type
_entity.pdbx_description
1 polymer ?
#
loop_
_entity_poly.entity_id
_entity_poly.type
_entity_poly.pdbx_seq_one_letter_code
_entity_poly.pdbx_strand_id
1 'polypeptide(L)'
;VNVATRAHRIQQVLSHLQAVGRQQVARIGFAAPVGAAGDAHLRALRATPRARRAFAAAHPADQASATRTAASLRRLGAKPDDQLAALLHDLPKGQVGLLPRVLHVLEGSPVTGQARGPFARARQTLRLHAAVAPTLAAKLGASRGTITILRELARLESRTSSRQKPTGIDARVRLLLDLDSGVTR
;
A
#
# COMPACT_ATOMS: atom_id res chain seq x y z
N VAL A 1 12.70 -14.74 16.23
CA VAL A 1 12.35 -13.82 15.11
C VAL A 1 13.20 -14.21 13.92
N ASN A 2 12.57 -14.66 12.83
CA ASN A 2 13.24 -15.22 11.66
C ASN A 2 14.09 -14.14 10.95
N VAL A 3 15.34 -14.46 10.59
CA VAL A 3 16.29 -13.55 9.92
C VAL A 3 15.71 -13.00 8.61
N ALA A 4 15.01 -13.83 7.84
CA ALA A 4 14.30 -13.43 6.61
C ALA A 4 13.27 -12.30 6.85
N THR A 5 12.58 -12.32 7.99
CA THR A 5 11.61 -11.27 8.36
C THR A 5 12.31 -9.94 8.69
N ARG A 6 13.50 -9.98 9.28
CA ARG A 6 14.29 -8.76 9.57
C ARG A 6 14.84 -8.13 8.28
N ALA A 7 15.42 -8.93 7.39
CA ALA A 7 15.94 -8.43 6.12
C ALA A 7 14.83 -7.75 5.28
N HIS A 8 13.65 -8.38 5.19
CA HIS A 8 12.51 -7.81 4.51
C HIS A 8 12.07 -6.46 5.11
N ARG A 9 12.01 -6.35 6.45
CA ARG A 9 11.66 -5.09 7.13
C ARG A 9 12.68 -3.98 6.86
N ILE A 10 13.97 -4.29 6.87
CA ILE A 10 15.04 -3.34 6.53
C ILE A 10 14.86 -2.86 5.08
N GLN A 11 14.58 -3.75 4.15
CA GLN A 11 14.35 -3.40 2.74
C GLN A 11 13.13 -2.47 2.57
N GLN A 12 12.06 -2.68 3.32
CA GLN A 12 10.90 -1.76 3.33
C GLN A 12 11.28 -0.36 3.82
N VAL A 13 12.07 -0.26 4.89
CA VAL A 13 12.56 1.04 5.39
C VAL A 13 13.43 1.73 4.35
N LEU A 14 14.37 1.02 3.75
CA LEU A 14 15.24 1.56 2.70
C LEU A 14 14.44 2.04 1.48
N SER A 15 13.44 1.28 1.04
CA SER A 15 12.55 1.66 -0.07
C SER A 15 11.78 2.95 0.24
N HIS A 16 11.34 3.13 1.50
CA HIS A 16 10.68 4.36 1.95
C HIS A 16 11.64 5.56 1.90
N LEU A 17 12.86 5.40 2.40
CA LEU A 17 13.90 6.46 2.37
C LEU A 17 14.25 6.85 0.95
N GLN A 18 14.41 5.88 0.04
CA GLN A 18 14.68 6.13 -1.38
C GLN A 18 13.51 6.87 -2.07
N ALA A 19 12.26 6.51 -1.78
CA ALA A 19 11.11 7.17 -2.38
C ALA A 19 10.99 8.63 -1.92
N VAL A 20 11.28 8.92 -0.64
CA VAL A 20 11.32 10.28 -0.10
C VAL A 20 12.48 11.07 -0.73
N GLY A 21 13.66 10.49 -0.86
CA GLY A 21 14.81 11.11 -1.52
C GLY A 21 14.53 11.47 -2.98
N ARG A 22 13.95 10.55 -3.74
CA ARG A 22 13.56 10.80 -5.15
C ARG A 22 12.54 11.93 -5.28
N GLN A 23 11.61 12.07 -4.35
CA GLN A 23 10.66 13.19 -4.37
C GLN A 23 11.34 14.52 -4.09
N GLN A 24 12.31 14.58 -3.19
CA GLN A 24 13.09 15.81 -2.96
C GLN A 24 13.84 16.21 -4.23
N VAL A 25 14.49 15.25 -4.90
CA VAL A 25 15.18 15.48 -6.19
C VAL A 25 14.18 15.94 -7.25
N ALA A 26 12.98 15.35 -7.34
CA ALA A 26 11.95 15.77 -8.28
C ALA A 26 11.45 17.20 -8.04
N ARG A 27 11.36 17.62 -6.77
CA ARG A 27 11.00 19.01 -6.41
C ARG A 27 12.03 20.04 -6.86
N ILE A 28 13.29 19.64 -7.03
CA ILE A 28 14.36 20.50 -7.56
C ILE A 28 14.37 20.52 -9.10
N GLY A 29 13.43 19.82 -9.76
CA GLY A 29 13.30 19.86 -11.22
C GLY A 29 14.16 18.86 -11.99
N PHE A 30 14.88 17.96 -11.31
CA PHE A 30 15.78 16.99 -11.95
C PHE A 30 15.17 15.63 -12.30
N ALA A 31 13.94 15.34 -11.84
CA ALA A 31 13.26 14.08 -12.11
C ALA A 31 11.73 14.24 -12.18
N ALA A 32 11.05 13.34 -12.88
CA ALA A 32 9.60 13.32 -12.92
C ALA A 32 9.00 13.12 -11.52
N PRO A 33 7.87 13.79 -11.16
CA PRO A 33 7.20 13.60 -9.89
C PRO A 33 6.89 12.12 -9.63
N VAL A 34 7.15 11.65 -8.42
CA VAL A 34 6.94 10.23 -8.04
C VAL A 34 5.53 9.73 -8.37
N GLY A 35 4.52 10.60 -8.25
CA GLY A 35 3.12 10.26 -8.53
C GLY A 35 2.71 10.25 -10.02
N ALA A 36 3.52 10.80 -10.92
CA ALA A 36 3.12 10.99 -12.33
C ALA A 36 2.81 9.66 -13.04
N ALA A 37 3.65 8.64 -12.85
CA ALA A 37 3.44 7.32 -13.43
C ALA A 37 2.19 6.63 -12.88
N GLY A 38 1.91 6.79 -11.58
CA GLY A 38 0.71 6.27 -10.94
C GLY A 38 -0.56 6.98 -11.44
N ASP A 39 -0.53 8.30 -11.61
CA ASP A 39 -1.67 9.04 -12.18
C ASP A 39 -1.92 8.66 -13.64
N ALA A 40 -0.87 8.48 -14.45
CA ALA A 40 -1.01 7.98 -15.81
C ALA A 40 -1.64 6.57 -15.84
N HIS A 41 -1.22 5.69 -14.93
CA HIS A 41 -1.79 4.35 -14.79
C HIS A 41 -3.28 4.42 -14.39
N LEU A 42 -3.64 5.26 -13.41
CA LEU A 42 -5.03 5.48 -13.00
C LEU A 42 -5.89 6.03 -14.14
N ARG A 43 -5.36 6.92 -14.98
CA ARG A 43 -6.06 7.37 -16.21
C ARG A 43 -6.31 6.23 -17.17
N ALA A 44 -5.29 5.41 -17.44
CA ALA A 44 -5.43 4.24 -18.33
C ALA A 44 -6.49 3.25 -17.83
N LEU A 45 -6.62 3.11 -16.50
CA LEU A 45 -7.67 2.31 -15.86
C LEU A 45 -9.03 3.03 -15.74
N ARG A 46 -9.17 4.24 -16.28
CA ARG A 46 -10.37 5.09 -16.20
C ARG A 46 -10.83 5.34 -14.75
N ALA A 47 -9.89 5.42 -13.83
CA ALA A 47 -10.18 5.75 -12.44
C ALA A 47 -10.81 7.15 -12.32
N THR A 48 -11.72 7.30 -11.36
CA THR A 48 -12.45 8.55 -11.15
C THR A 48 -11.51 9.72 -10.80
N PRO A 49 -11.89 10.97 -11.08
CA PRO A 49 -11.11 12.14 -10.67
C PRO A 49 -10.89 12.19 -9.15
N ARG A 50 -11.84 11.64 -8.36
CA ARG A 50 -11.71 11.54 -6.89
C ARG A 50 -10.60 10.57 -6.50
N ALA A 51 -10.54 9.38 -7.11
CA ALA A 51 -9.50 8.39 -6.88
C ALA A 51 -8.11 8.95 -7.24
N ARG A 52 -7.99 9.63 -8.37
CA ARG A 52 -6.75 10.26 -8.81
C ARG A 52 -6.27 11.34 -7.85
N ARG A 53 -7.16 12.23 -7.38
CA ARG A 53 -6.82 13.24 -6.36
C ARG A 53 -6.40 12.59 -5.04
N ALA A 54 -7.12 11.57 -4.59
CA ALA A 54 -6.74 10.83 -3.38
C ALA A 54 -5.35 10.19 -3.50
N PHE A 55 -5.04 9.60 -4.65
CA PHE A 55 -3.71 9.04 -4.93
C PHE A 55 -2.62 10.12 -4.93
N ALA A 56 -2.85 11.26 -5.60
CA ALA A 56 -1.90 12.36 -5.63
C ALA A 56 -1.64 12.96 -4.22
N ALA A 57 -2.63 12.89 -3.33
CA ALA A 57 -2.51 13.33 -1.94
C ALA A 57 -1.87 12.27 -1.01
N ALA A 58 -1.63 11.05 -1.47
CA ALA A 58 -1.00 9.99 -0.66
C ALA A 58 0.49 10.26 -0.41
N HIS A 59 1.07 9.58 0.58
CA HIS A 59 2.50 9.69 0.84
C HIS A 59 3.32 9.18 -0.35
N PRO A 60 4.42 9.85 -0.75
CA PRO A 60 5.20 9.50 -1.95
C PRO A 60 5.74 8.07 -1.98
N ALA A 61 6.12 7.55 -0.81
CA ALA A 61 6.56 6.16 -0.71
C ALA A 61 5.44 5.17 -1.05
N ASP A 62 4.20 5.46 -0.63
CA ASP A 62 3.04 4.63 -0.96
C ASP A 62 2.68 4.76 -2.44
N GLN A 63 2.72 5.97 -3.01
CA GLN A 63 2.54 6.17 -4.45
C GLN A 63 3.55 5.37 -5.27
N ALA A 64 4.84 5.41 -4.87
CA ALA A 64 5.90 4.68 -5.55
C ALA A 64 5.71 3.16 -5.45
N SER A 65 5.38 2.62 -4.26
CA SER A 65 5.13 1.20 -4.04
C SER A 65 3.93 0.74 -4.85
N ALA A 66 2.79 1.38 -4.68
CA ALA A 66 1.55 1.07 -5.37
C ALA A 66 1.70 1.10 -6.90
N THR A 67 2.45 2.08 -7.43
CA THR A 67 2.72 2.19 -8.87
C THR A 67 3.57 1.03 -9.36
N ARG A 68 4.62 0.63 -8.64
CA ARG A 68 5.46 -0.54 -9.00
C ARG A 68 4.65 -1.82 -9.01
N THR A 69 3.87 -2.05 -7.96
CA THR A 69 3.01 -3.23 -7.83
C THR A 69 2.00 -3.31 -8.97
N ALA A 70 1.29 -2.20 -9.26
CA ALA A 70 0.34 -2.14 -10.37
C ALA A 70 1.00 -2.35 -11.73
N ALA A 71 2.19 -1.79 -11.96
CA ALA A 71 2.95 -2.00 -13.20
C ALA A 71 3.40 -3.46 -13.35
N SER A 72 3.78 -4.12 -12.26
CA SER A 72 4.12 -5.55 -12.27
C SER A 72 2.91 -6.42 -12.56
N LEU A 73 1.78 -6.16 -11.93
CA LEU A 73 0.50 -6.83 -12.22
C LEU A 73 0.10 -6.66 -13.69
N ARG A 74 0.24 -5.46 -14.25
CA ARG A 74 -0.03 -5.20 -15.67
C ARG A 74 0.86 -6.05 -16.58
N ARG A 75 2.16 -6.15 -16.31
CA ARG A 75 3.11 -6.97 -17.09
C ARG A 75 2.75 -8.46 -17.04
N LEU A 76 2.17 -8.92 -15.95
CA LEU A 76 1.70 -10.27 -15.76
C LEU A 76 0.29 -10.53 -16.32
N GLY A 77 -0.29 -9.56 -17.03
CA GLY A 77 -1.63 -9.69 -17.63
C GLY A 77 -2.78 -9.66 -16.62
N ALA A 78 -2.55 -9.17 -15.40
CA ALA A 78 -3.59 -9.07 -14.38
C ALA A 78 -4.73 -8.12 -14.81
N LYS A 79 -5.94 -8.40 -14.34
CA LYS A 79 -7.14 -7.63 -14.69
C LYS A 79 -7.05 -6.17 -14.21
N PRO A 80 -7.76 -5.24 -14.85
CA PRO A 80 -7.82 -3.84 -14.43
C PRO A 80 -8.17 -3.65 -12.95
N ASP A 81 -9.07 -4.48 -12.40
CA ASP A 81 -9.46 -4.44 -10.99
C ASP A 81 -8.30 -4.76 -10.04
N ASP A 82 -7.42 -5.70 -10.41
CA ASP A 82 -6.24 -6.04 -9.60
C ASP A 82 -5.24 -4.89 -9.56
N GLN A 83 -5.02 -4.28 -10.73
CA GLN A 83 -4.14 -3.12 -10.86
C GLN A 83 -4.67 -1.92 -10.08
N LEU A 84 -5.99 -1.67 -10.15
CA LEU A 84 -6.64 -0.60 -9.41
C LEU A 84 -6.62 -0.86 -7.90
N ALA A 85 -6.83 -2.10 -7.46
CA ALA A 85 -6.69 -2.47 -6.06
C ALA A 85 -5.26 -2.19 -5.54
N ALA A 86 -4.23 -2.52 -6.32
CA ALA A 86 -2.84 -2.22 -5.98
C ALA A 86 -2.56 -0.71 -5.85
N LEU A 87 -3.22 0.14 -6.64
CA LEU A 87 -3.07 1.59 -6.54
C LEU A 87 -3.82 2.19 -5.35
N LEU A 88 -4.87 1.54 -4.87
CA LEU A 88 -5.75 2.11 -3.84
C LEU A 88 -5.57 1.53 -2.44
N HIS A 89 -4.91 0.36 -2.28
CA HIS A 89 -4.87 -0.36 -1.00
C HIS A 89 -4.21 0.44 0.14
N ASP A 90 -3.21 1.24 -0.18
CA ASP A 90 -2.42 2.02 0.78
C ASP A 90 -2.92 3.45 1.00
N LEU A 91 -3.92 3.91 0.24
CA LEU A 91 -4.46 5.27 0.38
C LEU A 91 -4.91 5.62 1.81
N PRO A 92 -5.49 4.69 2.60
CA PRO A 92 -5.88 5.01 3.98
C PRO A 92 -4.71 5.34 4.92
N LYS A 93 -3.46 5.01 4.56
CA LYS A 93 -2.26 5.41 5.32
C LYS A 93 -2.08 6.94 5.33
N GLY A 94 -2.57 7.63 4.30
CA GLY A 94 -2.52 9.10 4.19
C GLY A 94 -1.09 9.65 4.28
N GLN A 95 -0.96 10.79 4.94
CA GLN A 95 0.32 11.49 5.12
C GLN A 95 1.04 11.11 6.43
N VAL A 96 0.92 9.84 6.85
CA VAL A 96 1.66 9.36 8.03
C VAL A 96 3.16 9.54 7.79
N GLY A 97 3.83 10.27 8.69
CA GLY A 97 5.26 10.59 8.58
C GLY A 97 6.16 9.35 8.65
N LEU A 98 7.45 9.54 8.34
CA LEU A 98 8.43 8.47 8.25
C LEU A 98 8.62 7.72 9.57
N LEU A 99 8.79 8.43 10.68
CA LEU A 99 9.11 7.82 11.98
C LEU A 99 8.04 6.83 12.47
N PRO A 100 6.72 7.15 12.47
CA PRO A 100 5.69 6.16 12.78
C PRO A 100 5.73 4.94 11.87
N ARG A 101 6.05 5.09 10.57
CA ARG A 101 6.15 3.98 9.61
C ARG A 101 7.33 3.06 9.93
N VAL A 102 8.51 3.64 10.17
CA VAL A 102 9.71 2.87 10.54
C VAL A 102 9.46 2.07 11.81
N LEU A 103 8.93 2.70 12.85
CA LEU A 103 8.64 2.03 14.11
C LEU A 103 7.54 0.95 13.94
N HIS A 104 6.50 1.21 13.14
CA HIS A 104 5.48 0.20 12.83
C HIS A 104 6.08 -1.05 12.20
N VAL A 105 7.03 -0.87 11.26
CA VAL A 105 7.71 -1.99 10.58
C VAL A 105 8.65 -2.74 11.53
N LEU A 106 9.42 -2.01 12.36
CA LEU A 106 10.42 -2.61 13.25
C LEU A 106 9.80 -3.32 14.45
N GLU A 107 8.83 -2.72 15.09
CA GLU A 107 8.26 -3.25 16.32
C GLU A 107 7.29 -4.40 16.09
N GLY A 108 6.56 -4.40 14.98
CA GLY A 108 5.62 -5.49 14.63
C GLY A 108 4.58 -5.82 15.71
N SER A 109 4.50 -5.00 16.75
CA SER A 109 3.77 -5.30 17.97
C SER A 109 2.42 -4.61 18.03
N PRO A 110 1.42 -5.25 18.62
CA PRO A 110 0.16 -4.60 18.92
C PRO A 110 0.39 -3.52 19.99
N VAL A 111 0.01 -2.28 19.70
CA VAL A 111 -0.15 -1.27 20.75
C VAL A 111 -1.41 -1.67 21.51
N THR A 112 -1.23 -2.26 22.67
CA THR A 112 -2.32 -2.50 23.63
C THR A 112 -2.58 -1.18 24.35
N GLY A 113 -3.79 -0.66 24.21
CA GLY A 113 -4.23 0.57 24.89
C GLY A 113 -4.83 1.61 23.93
N GLN A 114 -5.56 2.57 24.51
CA GLN A 114 -6.11 3.69 23.76
C GLN A 114 -4.98 4.60 23.25
N ALA A 115 -4.92 4.76 21.94
CA ALA A 115 -3.92 5.58 21.30
C ALA A 115 -4.13 7.07 21.61
N ARG A 116 -3.34 7.64 22.51
CA ARG A 116 -3.34 9.06 22.83
C ARG A 116 -2.19 9.77 22.11
N GLY A 117 -2.48 10.94 21.52
CA GLY A 117 -1.48 11.76 20.82
C GLY A 117 -1.31 11.43 19.33
N PRO A 118 -0.64 12.33 18.57
CA PRO A 118 -0.52 12.22 17.11
C PRO A 118 0.22 10.96 16.65
N PHE A 119 1.26 10.57 17.37
CA PHE A 119 2.08 9.40 17.06
C PHE A 119 1.28 8.09 17.18
N ALA A 120 0.51 7.96 18.25
CA ALA A 120 -0.31 6.79 18.48
C ALA A 120 -1.45 6.70 17.46
N ARG A 121 -2.04 7.82 17.06
CA ARG A 121 -3.03 7.89 15.95
C ARG A 121 -2.41 7.45 14.63
N ALA A 122 -1.21 7.93 14.31
CA ALA A 122 -0.48 7.53 13.10
C ALA A 122 -0.26 6.01 13.04
N ARG A 123 0.17 5.41 14.16
CA ARG A 123 0.34 3.95 14.27
C ARG A 123 -0.99 3.19 14.13
N GLN A 124 -2.07 3.70 14.71
CA GLN A 124 -3.39 3.13 14.54
C GLN A 124 -3.86 3.19 13.08
N THR A 125 -3.62 4.30 12.37
CA THR A 125 -3.89 4.43 10.93
C THR A 125 -3.14 3.35 10.15
N LEU A 126 -1.85 3.15 10.41
CA LEU A 126 -1.04 2.12 9.77
C LEU A 126 -1.53 0.69 10.06
N ARG A 127 -2.14 0.44 11.21
CA ARG A 127 -2.71 -0.88 11.55
C ARG A 127 -4.05 -1.15 10.89
N LEU A 128 -4.85 -0.12 10.72
CA LEU A 128 -6.23 -0.25 10.24
C LEU A 128 -6.37 0.02 8.74
N HIS A 129 -5.29 0.42 8.04
CA HIS A 129 -5.37 0.87 6.65
C HIS A 129 -6.03 -0.16 5.74
N ALA A 130 -5.66 -1.44 5.86
CA ALA A 130 -6.22 -2.49 5.03
C ALA A 130 -7.73 -2.68 5.27
N ALA A 131 -8.17 -2.62 6.52
CA ALA A 131 -9.60 -2.73 6.85
C ALA A 131 -10.42 -1.55 6.32
N VAL A 132 -9.81 -0.35 6.23
CA VAL A 132 -10.46 0.87 5.74
C VAL A 132 -10.44 0.97 4.21
N ALA A 133 -9.46 0.36 3.55
CA ALA A 133 -9.24 0.47 2.10
C ALA A 133 -10.48 0.13 1.24
N PRO A 134 -11.26 -0.94 1.50
CA PRO A 134 -12.45 -1.24 0.70
C PRO A 134 -13.53 -0.16 0.78
N THR A 135 -13.74 0.40 1.97
CA THR A 135 -14.72 1.48 2.19
C THR A 135 -14.28 2.77 1.51
N LEU A 136 -13.01 3.11 1.60
CA LEU A 136 -12.46 4.27 0.91
C LEU A 136 -12.56 4.09 -0.61
N ALA A 137 -12.18 2.94 -1.15
CA ALA A 137 -12.28 2.65 -2.58
C ALA A 137 -13.72 2.78 -3.10
N ALA A 138 -14.71 2.31 -2.34
CA ALA A 138 -16.13 2.49 -2.68
C ALA A 138 -16.52 3.98 -2.75
N LYS A 139 -16.10 4.79 -1.78
CA LYS A 139 -16.33 6.25 -1.79
C LYS A 139 -15.62 6.96 -2.94
N LEU A 140 -14.53 6.41 -3.42
CA LEU A 140 -13.78 6.91 -4.58
C LEU A 140 -14.36 6.43 -5.91
N GLY A 141 -15.41 5.60 -5.90
CA GLY A 141 -16.08 5.10 -7.10
C GLY A 141 -15.35 3.94 -7.78
N ALA A 142 -14.60 3.15 -7.03
CA ALA A 142 -14.01 1.92 -7.55
C ALA A 142 -15.07 0.86 -7.88
N SER A 143 -14.75 -0.05 -8.81
CA SER A 143 -15.60 -1.16 -9.21
C SER A 143 -15.85 -2.15 -8.06
N ARG A 144 -16.92 -2.94 -8.17
CA ARG A 144 -17.19 -4.04 -7.23
C ARG A 144 -16.03 -5.04 -7.20
N GLY A 145 -15.40 -5.33 -8.35
CA GLY A 145 -14.26 -6.24 -8.45
C GLY A 145 -13.07 -5.73 -7.62
N THR A 146 -12.69 -4.46 -7.78
CA THR A 146 -11.65 -3.80 -6.99
C THR A 146 -11.94 -3.85 -5.48
N ILE A 147 -13.20 -3.54 -5.08
CA ILE A 147 -13.62 -3.55 -3.67
C ILE A 147 -13.53 -4.96 -3.09
N THR A 148 -13.91 -5.99 -3.86
CA THR A 148 -13.82 -7.40 -3.44
C THR A 148 -12.36 -7.80 -3.18
N ILE A 149 -11.45 -7.45 -4.08
CA ILE A 149 -10.01 -7.72 -3.92
C ILE A 149 -9.47 -7.05 -2.65
N LEU A 150 -9.82 -5.79 -2.40
CA LEU A 150 -9.40 -5.06 -1.21
C LEU A 150 -9.97 -5.68 0.09
N ARG A 151 -11.18 -6.22 0.07
CA ARG A 151 -11.76 -6.95 1.21
C ARG A 151 -10.99 -8.24 1.50
N GLU A 152 -10.65 -8.99 0.48
CA GLU A 152 -9.85 -10.22 0.65
C GLU A 152 -8.43 -9.90 1.14
N LEU A 153 -7.79 -8.83 0.65
CA LEU A 153 -6.53 -8.31 1.18
C LEU A 153 -6.63 -8.01 2.68
N ALA A 154 -7.64 -7.26 3.10
CA ALA A 154 -7.86 -6.93 4.50
C ALA A 154 -8.05 -8.18 5.38
N ARG A 155 -8.78 -9.20 4.88
CA ARG A 155 -8.94 -10.48 5.56
C ARG A 155 -7.63 -11.23 5.73
N LEU A 156 -6.76 -11.19 4.71
CA LEU A 156 -5.48 -11.85 4.74
C LEU A 156 -4.52 -11.19 5.72
N GLU A 157 -4.41 -9.87 5.70
CA GLU A 157 -3.58 -9.15 6.65
C GLU A 157 -4.03 -9.40 8.10
N SER A 158 -5.35 -9.47 8.34
CA SER A 158 -5.86 -9.81 9.68
C SER A 158 -5.54 -11.25 10.11
N ARG A 159 -5.55 -12.22 9.17
CA ARG A 159 -5.23 -13.63 9.44
C ARG A 159 -3.72 -13.87 9.64
N THR A 160 -2.86 -13.20 8.87
CA THR A 160 -1.41 -13.27 9.08
C THR A 160 -1.02 -12.75 10.45
N SER A 161 -1.76 -11.79 10.98
CA SER A 161 -1.63 -11.32 12.37
C SER A 161 -2.05 -12.39 13.40
N SER A 162 -2.92 -13.33 13.05
CA SER A 162 -3.47 -14.36 13.96
C SER A 162 -2.83 -15.75 13.83
N ARG A 163 -1.70 -15.91 13.13
CA ARG A 163 -0.97 -17.19 12.91
C ARG A 163 -1.77 -18.32 12.21
N GLN A 164 -2.96 -18.07 11.69
CA GLN A 164 -3.69 -19.09 10.95
C GLN A 164 -3.16 -19.22 9.53
N LYS A 165 -2.84 -20.47 9.10
CA LYS A 165 -2.49 -20.75 7.69
C LYS A 165 -3.67 -20.38 6.79
N PRO A 166 -3.47 -19.53 5.78
CA PRO A 166 -4.54 -19.15 4.87
C PRO A 166 -4.94 -20.36 4.02
N THR A 167 -6.20 -20.77 4.11
CA THR A 167 -6.81 -21.77 3.23
C THR A 167 -7.76 -21.04 2.28
N GLY A 168 -7.72 -21.38 0.99
CA GLY A 168 -8.70 -20.88 0.00
C GLY A 168 -8.48 -19.43 -0.47
N ILE A 169 -7.24 -18.95 -0.50
CA ILE A 169 -6.91 -17.61 -0.99
C ILE A 169 -6.98 -17.57 -2.51
N ASP A 170 -7.66 -16.58 -3.05
CA ASP A 170 -7.58 -16.26 -4.48
C ASP A 170 -6.10 -16.02 -4.87
N ALA A 171 -5.62 -16.75 -5.88
CA ALA A 171 -4.26 -16.64 -6.39
C ALA A 171 -3.89 -15.19 -6.78
N ARG A 172 -4.87 -14.40 -7.21
CA ARG A 172 -4.71 -12.99 -7.58
C ARG A 172 -4.33 -12.11 -6.39
N VAL A 173 -4.96 -12.36 -5.24
CA VAL A 173 -4.67 -11.60 -4.00
C VAL A 173 -3.30 -11.97 -3.45
N ARG A 174 -2.91 -13.25 -3.56
CA ARG A 174 -1.53 -13.68 -3.24
C ARG A 174 -0.51 -13.00 -4.12
N LEU A 175 -0.75 -12.97 -5.43
CA LEU A 175 0.15 -12.32 -6.37
C LEU A 175 0.33 -10.84 -6.02
N LEU A 176 -0.74 -10.13 -5.65
CA LEU A 176 -0.67 -8.74 -5.23
C LEU A 176 0.20 -8.58 -3.98
N LEU A 177 -0.02 -9.41 -2.94
CA LEU A 177 0.77 -9.39 -1.71
C LEU A 177 2.24 -9.73 -1.94
N ASP A 178 2.55 -10.74 -2.76
CA ASP A 178 3.91 -11.15 -3.08
C ASP A 178 4.66 -10.00 -3.78
N LEU A 179 4.00 -9.32 -4.73
CA LEU A 179 4.57 -8.18 -5.44
C LEU A 179 4.75 -6.94 -4.56
N ASP A 180 3.79 -6.66 -3.67
CA ASP A 180 3.88 -5.53 -2.74
C ASP A 180 4.98 -5.76 -1.69
N SER A 181 5.14 -6.99 -1.24
CA SER A 181 6.21 -7.37 -0.32
C SER A 181 7.59 -7.49 -0.97
N GLY A 182 7.70 -7.37 -2.30
CA GLY A 182 8.96 -7.48 -3.03
C GLY A 182 9.49 -8.92 -3.12
N VAL A 183 8.66 -9.93 -2.86
CA VAL A 183 8.99 -11.35 -3.07
C VAL A 183 8.80 -11.65 -4.55
N THR A 184 9.86 -11.46 -5.34
CA THR A 184 9.92 -11.98 -6.72
C THR A 184 10.26 -13.47 -6.65
N ARG A 185 9.39 -14.31 -7.20
CA ARG A 185 9.71 -15.71 -7.50
C ARG A 185 10.48 -15.80 -8.81
#